data_c1a2af335e26a8b8a9cb6f2156806085
#
_entry.id   c1a2af335e26a8b8a9cb6f2156806085
#
_cell.length_a   1.000
_cell.length_b   1.000
_cell.length_c   1.000
_cell.angle_alpha   90.00
_cell.angle_beta   90.00
_cell.angle_gamma   90.00
#
_symmetry.space_group_name_H-M   'P 1'
#
loop_
_entity.id
_entity.type
_entity.pdbx_description
1 polymer ?
#
loop_
_entity_poly.entity_id
_entity_poly.type
_entity_poly.pdbx_seq_one_letter_code
_entity_poly.pdbx_strand_id
1 'polypeptide(L)'
;WLGRAQPLQVRTAPVVAISAGNASSSVLDASGYVVARRMATVSAQVTGKVLQVMIEEGMRVEAGQVMATLDPIETNAQREVVAAQLAAARSQVQNVQAQLVVTEADATRLQSLVGEQLVSRSQYDQAVSQRDALRAQLQVAQHNVAVATHQLSLSDIHVDFTVVRAPFAGVVTAKAAQPGEIVSPLATGGFTRTGIGTIVDMDSLEVEV
;
A
#
# COMPACT_ATOMS: atom_id res chain seq x y z
N TRP A 1 70.19 85.03 -38.91
CA TRP A 1 70.33 83.79 -38.18
C TRP A 1 68.97 83.06 -38.17
N LEU A 2 68.90 82.08 -39.04
CA LEU A 2 67.68 81.28 -39.19
C LEU A 2 67.82 80.06 -38.28
N GLY A 3 67.04 80.04 -37.19
CA GLY A 3 66.86 78.82 -36.38
C GLY A 3 65.97 77.83 -37.14
N ARG A 4 66.57 76.72 -37.51
CA ARG A 4 65.88 75.54 -38.10
C ARG A 4 65.18 74.77 -36.99
N ALA A 5 63.85 74.81 -36.98
CA ALA A 5 63.06 73.93 -36.08
C ALA A 5 63.33 72.47 -36.41
N GLN A 6 63.84 71.74 -35.42
CA GLN A 6 63.95 70.28 -35.58
C GLN A 6 62.58 69.61 -35.46
N PRO A 7 62.26 68.68 -36.33
CA PRO A 7 60.94 67.99 -36.25
C PRO A 7 60.95 67.04 -35.02
N LEU A 8 59.93 67.14 -34.22
CA LEU A 8 59.69 66.20 -33.11
C LEU A 8 59.47 64.79 -33.67
N GLN A 9 60.30 63.88 -33.25
CA GLN A 9 60.05 62.46 -33.55
C GLN A 9 58.91 61.90 -32.67
N VAL A 10 57.78 61.67 -33.24
CA VAL A 10 56.64 60.92 -32.58
C VAL A 10 56.75 59.46 -32.88
N ARG A 11 56.82 58.66 -31.84
CA ARG A 11 56.66 57.20 -31.93
C ARG A 11 55.18 56.88 -32.00
N THR A 12 54.70 56.38 -33.10
CA THR A 12 53.39 55.83 -33.26
C THR A 12 53.41 54.34 -32.89
N ALA A 13 52.59 53.93 -31.94
CA ALA A 13 52.36 52.52 -31.65
C ALA A 13 51.08 52.08 -32.42
N PRO A 14 51.08 50.90 -33.06
CA PRO A 14 49.87 50.40 -33.71
C PRO A 14 48.84 50.07 -32.62
N VAL A 15 47.64 50.56 -32.79
CA VAL A 15 46.48 50.15 -31.99
C VAL A 15 46.11 48.74 -32.42
N VAL A 16 46.44 47.77 -31.59
CA VAL A 16 45.95 46.40 -31.75
C VAL A 16 44.52 46.39 -31.18
N ALA A 17 43.56 46.08 -32.02
CA ALA A 17 42.22 45.79 -31.54
C ALA A 17 42.31 44.59 -30.60
N ILE A 18 42.03 44.79 -29.34
CA ILE A 18 41.80 43.72 -28.41
C ILE A 18 40.49 43.07 -28.90
N SER A 19 40.63 41.94 -29.61
CA SER A 19 39.48 41.07 -29.79
C SER A 19 38.98 40.77 -28.37
N ALA A 20 37.80 41.26 -28.04
CA ALA A 20 37.10 40.73 -26.91
C ALA A 20 36.99 39.20 -27.17
N GLY A 21 37.95 38.47 -26.61
CA GLY A 21 37.86 37.01 -26.60
C GLY A 21 36.45 36.68 -26.19
N ASN A 22 35.86 35.68 -26.80
CA ASN A 22 34.63 35.05 -26.31
C ASN A 22 34.83 34.71 -24.84
N ALA A 23 34.77 35.68 -23.96
CA ALA A 23 34.34 35.45 -22.62
C ALA A 23 32.90 34.95 -22.85
N SER A 24 32.71 33.62 -22.83
CA SER A 24 31.39 33.09 -22.58
C SER A 24 30.94 33.86 -21.34
N SER A 25 30.12 34.86 -21.57
CA SER A 25 29.48 35.54 -20.47
C SER A 25 28.69 34.48 -19.74
N SER A 26 29.23 33.97 -18.64
CA SER A 26 28.44 33.22 -17.69
C SER A 26 27.24 34.11 -17.37
N VAL A 27 26.08 33.72 -17.90
CA VAL A 27 24.86 34.53 -17.78
C VAL A 27 24.34 34.41 -16.35
N LEU A 28 24.71 33.35 -15.66
CA LEU A 28 24.34 33.08 -14.26
C LEU A 28 25.36 32.12 -13.61
N ASP A 29 25.93 32.53 -12.50
CA ASP A 29 26.60 31.60 -11.57
C ASP A 29 25.63 31.32 -10.41
N ALA A 30 25.10 30.11 -10.37
CA ALA A 30 24.25 29.65 -9.28
C ALA A 30 24.88 28.42 -8.64
N SER A 31 24.89 28.38 -7.32
CA SER A 31 25.22 27.17 -6.56
C SER A 31 23.94 26.43 -6.23
N GLY A 32 23.91 25.14 -6.52
CA GLY A 32 22.74 24.29 -6.25
C GLY A 32 23.15 22.94 -5.69
N TYR A 33 22.18 22.23 -5.16
CA TYR A 33 22.36 20.89 -4.66
C TYR A 33 21.68 19.89 -5.58
N VAL A 34 22.34 18.74 -5.80
CA VAL A 34 21.72 17.62 -6.51
C VAL A 34 20.85 16.87 -5.49
N VAL A 35 19.56 16.87 -5.73
CA VAL A 35 18.56 16.17 -4.93
C VAL A 35 17.86 15.11 -5.77
N ALA A 36 17.39 14.06 -5.13
CA ALA A 36 16.57 13.08 -5.82
C ALA A 36 15.11 13.52 -5.81
N ARG A 37 14.50 13.57 -6.97
CA ARG A 37 13.08 13.90 -7.14
C ARG A 37 12.16 12.92 -6.41
N ARG A 38 12.56 11.62 -6.33
CA ARG A 38 11.82 10.57 -5.64
C ARG A 38 12.66 10.00 -4.51
N MET A 39 12.27 10.32 -3.30
CA MET A 39 12.82 9.77 -2.07
C MET A 39 11.66 9.33 -1.16
N ALA A 40 11.74 8.16 -0.56
CA ALA A 40 10.74 7.69 0.39
C ALA A 40 11.41 7.00 1.58
N THR A 41 11.00 7.42 2.77
CA THR A 41 11.26 6.64 3.98
C THR A 41 10.16 5.59 4.11
N VAL A 42 10.56 4.32 3.95
CA VAL A 42 9.66 3.18 4.04
C VAL A 42 9.45 2.85 5.51
N SER A 43 8.20 2.86 5.94
CA SER A 43 7.79 2.54 7.32
C SER A 43 6.92 1.30 7.35
N ALA A 44 6.81 0.68 8.53
CA ALA A 44 5.85 -0.38 8.77
C ALA A 44 4.42 0.19 8.76
N GLN A 45 3.47 -0.57 8.22
CA GLN A 45 2.04 -0.20 8.22
C GLN A 45 1.30 -0.73 9.45
N VAL A 46 1.90 -1.70 10.14
CA VAL A 46 1.41 -2.29 11.39
C VAL A 46 2.51 -2.24 12.44
N THR A 47 2.11 -2.18 13.71
CA THR A 47 3.06 -2.28 14.81
C THR A 47 3.48 -3.72 14.98
N GLY A 48 4.80 -3.95 15.06
CA GLY A 48 5.32 -5.30 15.26
C GLY A 48 6.83 -5.30 15.56
N LYS A 49 7.29 -6.45 16.07
CA LYS A 49 8.72 -6.68 16.26
C LYS A 49 9.36 -7.05 14.94
N VAL A 50 10.46 -6.41 14.59
CA VAL A 50 11.26 -6.74 13.40
C VAL A 50 11.96 -8.09 13.60
N LEU A 51 11.67 -9.05 12.73
CA LEU A 51 12.38 -10.35 12.72
C LEU A 51 13.67 -10.26 11.91
N GLN A 52 13.57 -9.73 10.69
CA GLN A 52 14.71 -9.63 9.76
C GLN A 52 14.65 -8.31 8.99
N VAL A 53 15.82 -7.77 8.70
CA VAL A 53 16.01 -6.65 7.78
C VAL A 53 16.92 -7.16 6.65
N MET A 54 16.40 -7.08 5.41
CA MET A 54 17.04 -7.65 4.21
C MET A 54 17.71 -6.59 3.35
N ILE A 55 17.87 -5.38 3.87
CA ILE A 55 18.49 -4.25 3.18
C ILE A 55 19.75 -3.80 3.92
N GLU A 56 20.69 -3.30 3.14
CA GLU A 56 21.90 -2.60 3.64
C GLU A 56 22.05 -1.25 2.93
N GLU A 57 22.72 -0.32 3.57
CA GLU A 57 23.02 1.00 2.98
C GLU A 57 23.86 0.83 1.72
N GLY A 58 23.50 1.54 0.66
CA GLY A 58 24.09 1.41 -0.67
C GLY A 58 23.54 0.26 -1.52
N MET A 59 22.68 -0.61 -0.99
CA MET A 59 22.05 -1.70 -1.74
C MET A 59 21.01 -1.17 -2.73
N ARG A 60 21.03 -1.69 -3.96
CA ARG A 60 19.96 -1.43 -4.94
C ARG A 60 18.79 -2.40 -4.70
N VAL A 61 17.60 -1.86 -4.68
CA VAL A 61 16.34 -2.62 -4.50
C VAL A 61 15.40 -2.39 -5.68
N GLU A 62 14.60 -3.39 -5.99
CA GLU A 62 13.56 -3.32 -7.00
C GLU A 62 12.20 -2.97 -6.35
N ALA A 63 11.25 -2.46 -7.17
CA ALA A 63 9.88 -2.23 -6.71
C ALA A 63 9.24 -3.54 -6.23
N GLY A 64 8.63 -3.54 -5.03
CA GLY A 64 8.03 -4.72 -4.42
C GLY A 64 9.02 -5.66 -3.70
N GLN A 65 10.34 -5.41 -3.80
CA GLN A 65 11.34 -6.21 -3.09
C GLN A 65 11.14 -6.11 -1.57
N VAL A 66 11.26 -7.25 -0.88
CA VAL A 66 11.13 -7.30 0.59
C VAL A 66 12.33 -6.61 1.23
N MET A 67 12.04 -5.63 2.08
CA MET A 67 13.04 -4.87 2.84
C MET A 67 13.19 -5.38 4.27
N ALA A 68 12.08 -5.71 4.90
CA ALA A 68 12.04 -6.25 6.26
C ALA A 68 10.80 -7.13 6.46
N THR A 69 10.88 -8.00 7.45
CA THR A 69 9.74 -8.81 7.92
C THR A 69 9.51 -8.56 9.41
N LEU A 70 8.24 -8.39 9.76
CA LEU A 70 7.78 -8.30 11.14
C LEU A 70 7.32 -9.66 11.65
N ASP A 71 7.22 -9.82 12.94
CA ASP A 71 6.68 -11.02 13.58
C ASP A 71 5.19 -11.17 13.25
N PRO A 72 4.78 -12.22 12.50
CA PRO A 72 3.42 -12.40 12.07
C PRO A 72 2.56 -13.20 13.07
N ILE A 73 3.08 -13.59 14.24
CA ILE A 73 2.40 -14.52 15.17
C ILE A 73 1.03 -13.98 15.56
N GLU A 74 0.94 -12.73 15.98
CA GLU A 74 -0.32 -12.13 16.43
C GLU A 74 -1.29 -11.95 15.26
N THR A 75 -0.82 -11.45 14.11
CA THR A 75 -1.66 -11.23 12.92
C THR A 75 -2.18 -12.55 12.34
N ASN A 76 -1.36 -13.61 12.34
CA ASN A 76 -1.80 -14.93 11.91
C ASN A 76 -2.83 -15.54 12.88
N ALA A 77 -2.62 -15.42 14.19
CA ALA A 77 -3.60 -15.89 15.17
C ALA A 77 -4.95 -15.18 15.01
N GLN A 78 -4.94 -13.86 14.80
CA GLN A 78 -6.15 -13.07 14.52
C GLN A 78 -6.82 -13.52 13.22
N ARG A 79 -6.06 -13.76 12.16
CA ARG A 79 -6.57 -14.29 10.89
C ARG A 79 -7.24 -15.65 11.06
N GLU A 80 -6.67 -16.56 11.86
CA GLU A 80 -7.26 -17.88 12.15
C GLU A 80 -8.61 -17.76 12.88
N VAL A 81 -8.72 -16.84 13.84
CA VAL A 81 -10.01 -16.56 14.52
C VAL A 81 -11.07 -16.11 13.51
N VAL A 82 -10.74 -15.18 12.63
CA VAL A 82 -11.67 -14.68 11.61
C VAL A 82 -12.01 -15.77 10.58
N ALA A 83 -11.05 -16.63 10.21
CA ALA A 83 -11.30 -17.78 9.34
C ALA A 83 -12.27 -18.79 9.98
N ALA A 84 -12.15 -19.05 11.29
CA ALA A 84 -13.09 -19.87 12.03
C ALA A 84 -14.50 -19.25 12.08
N GLN A 85 -14.62 -17.93 12.21
CA GLN A 85 -15.90 -17.21 12.14
C GLN A 85 -16.56 -17.36 10.77
N LEU A 86 -15.80 -17.27 9.68
CA LEU A 86 -16.31 -17.53 8.32
C LEU A 86 -16.79 -18.97 8.18
N ALA A 87 -16.05 -19.94 8.71
CA ALA A 87 -16.47 -21.36 8.70
C ALA A 87 -17.80 -21.55 9.45
N ALA A 88 -17.97 -20.94 10.62
CA ALA A 88 -19.21 -20.96 11.38
C ALA A 88 -20.39 -20.34 10.60
N ALA A 89 -20.19 -19.19 9.95
CA ALA A 89 -21.20 -18.55 9.12
C ALA A 89 -21.63 -19.44 7.93
N ARG A 90 -20.67 -20.13 7.29
CA ARG A 90 -20.97 -21.10 6.21
C ARG A 90 -21.77 -22.29 6.72
N SER A 91 -21.45 -22.83 7.91
CA SER A 91 -22.20 -23.91 8.54
C SER A 91 -23.65 -23.49 8.84
N GLN A 92 -23.87 -22.23 9.23
CA GLN A 92 -25.21 -21.69 9.45
C GLN A 92 -26.03 -21.63 8.15
N VAL A 93 -25.42 -21.25 7.02
CA VAL A 93 -26.08 -21.32 5.70
C VAL A 93 -26.51 -22.75 5.38
N GLN A 94 -25.62 -23.74 5.59
CA GLN A 94 -25.94 -25.15 5.34
C GLN A 94 -27.11 -25.63 6.21
N ASN A 95 -27.14 -25.23 7.49
CA ASN A 95 -28.22 -25.59 8.42
C ASN A 95 -29.57 -25.05 7.96
N VAL A 96 -29.64 -23.73 7.66
CA VAL A 96 -30.89 -23.11 7.18
C VAL A 96 -31.31 -23.68 5.83
N GLN A 97 -30.36 -23.97 4.94
CA GLN A 97 -30.64 -24.58 3.64
C GLN A 97 -31.23 -25.99 3.77
N ALA A 98 -30.70 -26.80 4.69
CA ALA A 98 -31.26 -28.13 4.98
C ALA A 98 -32.70 -28.05 5.50
N GLN A 99 -33.01 -27.09 6.40
CA GLN A 99 -34.35 -26.86 6.89
C GLN A 99 -35.29 -26.36 5.77
N LEU A 100 -34.82 -25.49 4.88
CA LEU A 100 -35.57 -24.98 3.76
C LEU A 100 -35.99 -26.10 2.79
N VAL A 101 -35.10 -27.05 2.48
CA VAL A 101 -35.42 -28.20 1.62
C VAL A 101 -36.61 -28.98 2.15
N VAL A 102 -36.66 -29.24 3.47
CA VAL A 102 -37.79 -29.94 4.10
C VAL A 102 -39.07 -29.14 3.98
N THR A 103 -39.03 -27.86 4.30
CA THR A 103 -40.27 -27.03 4.25
C THR A 103 -40.72 -26.73 2.83
N GLU A 104 -39.85 -26.70 1.84
CA GLU A 104 -40.22 -26.62 0.42
C GLU A 104 -40.91 -27.89 -0.05
N ALA A 105 -40.43 -29.07 0.35
CA ALA A 105 -41.07 -30.34 0.05
C ALA A 105 -42.47 -30.43 0.69
N ASP A 106 -42.60 -29.96 1.94
CA ASP A 106 -43.89 -29.94 2.64
C ASP A 106 -44.90 -28.98 1.99
N ALA A 107 -44.44 -27.75 1.64
CA ALA A 107 -45.29 -26.81 0.94
C ALA A 107 -45.77 -27.34 -0.42
N THR A 108 -44.87 -28.00 -1.18
CA THR A 108 -45.20 -28.63 -2.46
C THR A 108 -46.22 -29.76 -2.32
N ARG A 109 -46.04 -30.62 -1.30
CA ARG A 109 -46.94 -31.71 -0.98
C ARG A 109 -48.33 -31.18 -0.60
N LEU A 110 -48.40 -30.18 0.29
CA LEU A 110 -49.67 -29.58 0.70
C LEU A 110 -50.36 -28.85 -0.44
N GLN A 111 -49.59 -28.28 -1.39
CA GLN A 111 -50.16 -27.66 -2.60
C GLN A 111 -50.95 -28.65 -3.46
N SER A 112 -50.42 -29.87 -3.65
CA SER A 112 -51.14 -30.92 -4.39
C SER A 112 -52.42 -31.40 -3.64
N LEU A 113 -52.28 -31.60 -2.31
CA LEU A 113 -53.40 -32.06 -1.48
C LEU A 113 -54.54 -31.06 -1.36
N VAL A 114 -54.25 -29.76 -1.35
CA VAL A 114 -55.26 -28.69 -1.41
C VAL A 114 -56.02 -28.75 -2.74
N GLY A 115 -55.30 -29.00 -3.86
CA GLY A 115 -55.93 -29.18 -5.17
C GLY A 115 -56.92 -30.33 -5.21
N GLU A 116 -56.64 -31.39 -4.45
CA GLU A 116 -57.49 -32.58 -4.28
C GLU A 116 -58.55 -32.42 -3.17
N GLN A 117 -58.65 -31.27 -2.50
CA GLN A 117 -59.51 -30.97 -1.35
C GLN A 117 -59.28 -31.87 -0.12
N LEU A 118 -58.11 -32.48 0.03
CA LEU A 118 -57.75 -33.41 1.11
C LEU A 118 -57.24 -32.70 2.37
N VAL A 119 -56.82 -31.42 2.26
CA VAL A 119 -56.34 -30.58 3.36
C VAL A 119 -56.92 -29.17 3.28
N SER A 120 -56.91 -28.45 4.41
CA SER A 120 -57.43 -27.09 4.45
C SER A 120 -56.44 -26.09 3.78
N ARG A 121 -56.99 -25.06 3.18
CA ARG A 121 -56.19 -23.97 2.61
C ARG A 121 -55.32 -23.29 3.65
N SER A 122 -55.81 -23.16 4.89
CA SER A 122 -55.06 -22.60 6.01
C SER A 122 -53.76 -23.36 6.32
N GLN A 123 -53.78 -24.71 6.21
CA GLN A 123 -52.59 -25.54 6.40
C GLN A 123 -51.52 -25.28 5.31
N TYR A 124 -51.97 -25.14 4.06
CA TYR A 124 -51.10 -24.79 2.96
C TYR A 124 -50.49 -23.39 3.15
N ASP A 125 -51.34 -22.38 3.47
CA ASP A 125 -50.88 -21.01 3.68
C ASP A 125 -49.86 -20.92 4.83
N GLN A 126 -50.00 -21.71 5.88
CA GLN A 126 -49.04 -21.81 6.98
C GLN A 126 -47.70 -22.40 6.52
N ALA A 127 -47.70 -23.47 5.71
CA ALA A 127 -46.51 -24.08 5.18
C ALA A 127 -45.75 -23.12 4.23
N VAL A 128 -46.46 -22.39 3.39
CA VAL A 128 -45.91 -21.35 2.53
C VAL A 128 -45.24 -20.24 3.35
N SER A 129 -45.92 -19.76 4.40
CA SER A 129 -45.35 -18.74 5.29
C SER A 129 -44.09 -19.22 5.98
N GLN A 130 -44.04 -20.49 6.44
CA GLN A 130 -42.85 -21.09 7.05
C GLN A 130 -41.68 -21.20 6.07
N ARG A 131 -41.97 -21.66 4.84
CA ARG A 131 -40.98 -21.71 3.74
C ARG A 131 -40.39 -20.33 3.45
N ASP A 132 -41.26 -19.31 3.32
CA ASP A 132 -40.86 -17.96 2.96
C ASP A 132 -40.05 -17.30 4.10
N ALA A 133 -40.37 -17.61 5.37
CA ALA A 133 -39.58 -17.19 6.52
C ALA A 133 -38.17 -17.80 6.48
N LEU A 134 -38.06 -19.11 6.15
CA LEU A 134 -36.74 -19.74 6.02
C LEU A 134 -35.94 -19.25 4.81
N ARG A 135 -36.61 -18.89 3.70
CA ARG A 135 -35.93 -18.24 2.57
C ARG A 135 -35.34 -16.90 2.97
N ALA A 136 -36.09 -16.09 3.70
CA ALA A 136 -35.56 -14.82 4.23
C ALA A 136 -34.42 -15.06 5.19
N GLN A 137 -34.49 -16.06 6.07
CA GLN A 137 -33.42 -16.42 6.99
C GLN A 137 -32.16 -16.93 6.25
N LEU A 138 -32.33 -17.70 5.17
CA LEU A 138 -31.21 -18.12 4.31
C LEU A 138 -30.50 -16.90 3.69
N GLN A 139 -31.24 -15.93 3.21
CA GLN A 139 -30.66 -14.70 2.66
C GLN A 139 -29.85 -13.95 3.72
N VAL A 140 -30.36 -13.82 4.95
CA VAL A 140 -29.61 -13.21 6.06
C VAL A 140 -28.33 -13.99 6.36
N ALA A 141 -28.40 -15.33 6.41
CA ALA A 141 -27.23 -16.17 6.64
C ALA A 141 -26.18 -16.01 5.52
N GLN A 142 -26.61 -15.90 4.26
CA GLN A 142 -25.73 -15.63 3.12
C GLN A 142 -25.04 -14.26 3.22
N HIS A 143 -25.75 -13.22 3.65
CA HIS A 143 -25.15 -11.92 3.90
C HIS A 143 -24.11 -11.96 5.02
N ASN A 144 -24.36 -12.73 6.08
CA ASN A 144 -23.39 -12.92 7.15
C ASN A 144 -22.09 -13.61 6.64
N VAL A 145 -22.20 -14.56 5.71
CA VAL A 145 -21.03 -15.15 5.04
C VAL A 145 -20.25 -14.09 4.24
N ALA A 146 -20.95 -13.20 3.53
CA ALA A 146 -20.29 -12.12 2.79
C ALA A 146 -19.53 -11.19 3.74
N VAL A 147 -20.14 -10.79 4.86
CA VAL A 147 -19.48 -9.96 5.89
C VAL A 147 -18.24 -10.65 6.44
N ALA A 148 -18.36 -11.93 6.84
CA ALA A 148 -17.24 -12.69 7.37
C ALA A 148 -16.11 -12.90 6.33
N THR A 149 -16.46 -13.02 5.05
CA THR A 149 -15.49 -13.11 3.96
C THR A 149 -14.67 -11.81 3.82
N HIS A 150 -15.32 -10.65 3.89
CA HIS A 150 -14.63 -9.36 3.85
C HIS A 150 -13.76 -9.13 5.09
N GLN A 151 -14.19 -9.60 6.26
CA GLN A 151 -13.38 -9.55 7.48
C GLN A 151 -12.11 -10.40 7.35
N LEU A 152 -12.21 -11.59 6.74
CA LEU A 152 -11.04 -12.43 6.47
C LEU A 152 -10.08 -11.74 5.50
N SER A 153 -10.60 -11.16 4.42
CA SER A 153 -9.78 -10.39 3.47
C SER A 153 -9.04 -9.22 4.13
N LEU A 154 -9.68 -8.52 5.07
CA LEU A 154 -9.01 -7.47 5.86
C LEU A 154 -7.89 -8.04 6.73
N SER A 155 -8.11 -9.21 7.35
CA SER A 155 -7.08 -9.88 8.14
C SER A 155 -5.90 -10.36 7.27
N ASP A 156 -6.17 -10.82 6.03
CA ASP A 156 -5.14 -11.20 5.06
C ASP A 156 -4.26 -9.99 4.69
N ILE A 157 -4.85 -8.81 4.52
CA ILE A 157 -4.12 -7.55 4.29
C ILE A 157 -3.24 -7.20 5.50
N HIS A 158 -3.73 -7.37 6.72
CA HIS A 158 -2.92 -7.12 7.93
C HIS A 158 -1.73 -8.08 8.05
N VAL A 159 -1.89 -9.32 7.62
CA VAL A 159 -0.77 -10.28 7.51
C VAL A 159 0.22 -9.82 6.43
N ASP A 160 -0.24 -9.37 5.27
CA ASP A 160 0.67 -8.86 4.22
C ASP A 160 1.45 -7.63 4.68
N PHE A 161 0.88 -6.77 5.53
CA PHE A 161 1.56 -5.62 6.12
C PHE A 161 2.72 -5.98 7.06
N THR A 162 2.83 -7.24 7.49
CA THR A 162 4.02 -7.72 8.22
C THR A 162 5.24 -7.87 7.33
N VAL A 163 5.08 -7.84 6.01
CA VAL A 163 6.14 -7.88 5.02
C VAL A 163 6.31 -6.49 4.41
N VAL A 164 7.34 -5.78 4.84
CA VAL A 164 7.63 -4.41 4.35
C VAL A 164 8.35 -4.48 3.02
N ARG A 165 7.81 -3.82 2.00
CA ARG A 165 8.32 -3.85 0.61
C ARG A 165 8.72 -2.47 0.12
N ALA A 166 9.66 -2.43 -0.82
CA ALA A 166 10.08 -1.20 -1.51
C ALA A 166 8.95 -0.67 -2.41
N PRO A 167 8.55 0.61 -2.29
CA PRO A 167 7.49 1.20 -3.11
C PRO A 167 7.91 1.46 -4.56
N PHE A 168 9.20 1.58 -4.82
CA PHE A 168 9.80 1.77 -6.16
C PHE A 168 11.24 1.25 -6.16
N ALA A 169 11.81 1.10 -7.36
CA ALA A 169 13.20 0.72 -7.52
C ALA A 169 14.14 1.90 -7.20
N GLY A 170 15.21 1.64 -6.45
CA GLY A 170 16.16 2.69 -6.05
C GLY A 170 17.32 2.16 -5.24
N VAL A 171 18.05 3.05 -4.60
CA VAL A 171 19.17 2.73 -3.71
C VAL A 171 18.81 3.07 -2.28
N VAL A 172 19.09 2.18 -1.36
CA VAL A 172 18.92 2.39 0.08
C VAL A 172 19.99 3.36 0.57
N THR A 173 19.61 4.51 1.07
CA THR A 173 20.52 5.53 1.59
C THR A 173 20.66 5.49 3.11
N ALA A 174 19.67 4.96 3.81
CA ALA A 174 19.73 4.80 5.25
C ALA A 174 18.96 3.54 5.68
N LYS A 175 19.54 2.77 6.60
CA LYS A 175 18.94 1.65 7.29
C LYS A 175 18.59 2.11 8.71
N ALA A 176 17.29 2.24 8.99
CA ALA A 176 16.84 2.79 10.28
C ALA A 176 16.51 1.71 11.31
N ALA A 177 15.92 0.58 10.88
CA ALA A 177 15.50 -0.48 11.78
C ALA A 177 16.51 -1.63 11.90
N GLN A 178 16.55 -2.25 13.08
CA GLN A 178 17.35 -3.43 13.35
C GLN A 178 16.47 -4.62 13.80
N PRO A 179 16.91 -5.87 13.55
CA PRO A 179 16.22 -7.05 14.08
C PRO A 179 16.07 -6.98 15.60
N GLY A 180 14.88 -7.31 16.08
CA GLY A 180 14.54 -7.25 17.51
C GLY A 180 13.91 -5.94 17.98
N GLU A 181 13.97 -4.86 17.20
CA GLU A 181 13.31 -3.58 17.50
C GLU A 181 11.79 -3.66 17.25
N ILE A 182 11.03 -2.83 17.94
CA ILE A 182 9.60 -2.63 17.68
C ILE A 182 9.44 -1.41 16.78
N VAL A 183 8.76 -1.61 15.66
CA VAL A 183 8.40 -0.54 14.73
C VAL A 183 6.91 -0.29 14.76
N SER A 184 6.51 0.98 14.57
CA SER A 184 5.10 1.38 14.57
C SER A 184 4.90 2.55 13.62
N PRO A 185 3.77 2.64 12.90
CA PRO A 185 3.44 3.79 12.06
C PRO A 185 3.21 5.07 12.88
N LEU A 186 2.92 4.96 14.18
CA LEU A 186 2.59 6.06 15.11
C LEU A 186 3.60 6.14 16.25
N ALA A 187 4.90 6.10 15.97
CA ALA A 187 5.91 6.20 17.02
C ALA A 187 5.94 7.63 17.60
N THR A 188 5.54 7.78 18.83
CA THR A 188 5.55 9.04 19.60
C THR A 188 6.56 9.05 20.76
N GLY A 189 7.53 8.13 20.80
CA GLY A 189 8.49 8.04 21.90
C GLY A 189 9.77 7.32 21.55
N GLY A 190 10.83 7.57 22.32
CA GLY A 190 12.21 7.20 22.02
C GLY A 190 12.56 5.71 21.93
N PHE A 191 11.61 4.79 22.10
CA PHE A 191 11.82 3.34 22.04
C PHE A 191 11.20 2.68 20.80
N THR A 192 10.40 3.40 20.02
CA THR A 192 9.76 2.92 18.78
C THR A 192 10.25 3.71 17.59
N ARG A 193 10.63 3.01 16.51
CA ARG A 193 11.03 3.65 15.24
C ARG A 193 9.89 3.60 14.25
N THR A 194 9.76 4.64 13.42
CA THR A 194 8.75 4.70 12.36
C THR A 194 9.25 4.15 11.04
N GLY A 195 10.56 4.28 10.74
CA GLY A 195 11.15 3.91 9.45
C GLY A 195 11.92 2.60 9.49
N ILE A 196 11.83 1.83 8.43
CA ILE A 196 12.69 0.66 8.16
C ILE A 196 13.97 1.11 7.45
N GLY A 197 13.81 1.97 6.42
CA GLY A 197 14.93 2.52 5.65
C GLY A 197 14.46 3.58 4.67
N THR A 198 15.39 4.34 4.15
CA THR A 198 15.13 5.37 3.13
C THR A 198 15.65 4.88 1.77
N ILE A 199 14.81 4.99 0.74
CA ILE A 199 15.12 4.65 -0.64
C ILE A 199 15.11 5.91 -1.48
N VAL A 200 16.08 6.03 -2.36
CA VAL A 200 16.27 7.15 -3.29
C VAL A 200 16.32 6.61 -4.72
N ASP A 201 15.53 7.22 -5.59
CA ASP A 201 15.57 6.94 -7.03
C ASP A 201 16.74 7.72 -7.66
N MET A 202 17.82 7.02 -7.97
CA MET A 202 19.03 7.63 -8.56
C MET A 202 18.89 7.98 -10.05
N ASP A 203 17.81 7.52 -10.70
CA ASP A 203 17.55 7.84 -12.11
C ASP A 203 16.71 9.12 -12.27
N SER A 204 16.23 9.70 -11.15
CA SER A 204 15.39 10.91 -11.11
C SER A 204 16.06 12.04 -10.30
N LEU A 205 17.30 12.39 -10.64
CA LEU A 205 18.02 13.50 -9.99
C LEU A 205 17.62 14.84 -10.57
N GLU A 206 17.50 15.87 -9.72
CA GLU A 206 17.29 17.26 -10.12
C GLU A 206 18.22 18.19 -9.35
N VAL A 207 18.43 19.37 -9.89
CA VAL A 207 19.29 20.38 -9.27
C VAL A 207 18.39 21.48 -8.71
N GLU A 208 18.40 21.65 -7.40
CA GLU A 208 17.79 22.79 -6.73
C GLU A 208 18.82 23.91 -6.64
N VAL A 209 18.45 25.11 -7.17
CA VAL A 209 19.29 26.31 -7.24
C VAL A 209 18.73 27.37 -6.30
#